data_3a9247d80f46f8ee25e6372d5ad617a2
#
_entry.id   3a9247d80f46f8ee25e6372d5ad617a2
#
_cell.length_a   1.000
_cell.length_b   1.000
_cell.length_c   1.000
_cell.angle_alpha   90.00
_cell.angle_beta   90.00
_cell.angle_gamma   90.00
#
_symmetry.space_group_name_H-M   'P 1'
#
loop_
_entity.id
_entity.type
_entity.pdbx_description
1 polymer ?
#
loop_
_entity_poly.entity_id
_entity_poly.type
_entity_poly.pdbx_seq_one_letter_code
_entity_poly.pdbx_strand_id
1 'polypeptide(L)'
;MRPSLDLMLPGTTLATARGVHGKATAELAVTLLLALSRGVDQFVHRQGARQWLPEYRSTLIGKRVMVVGHGAVGAAVADRLSVFRCEVVLVARTGRTAPTGLVHGVMELPKLLPTVDAVVLCAPLTEHTRCMFGADTREASEGRSPGGERRPRGTPGHRRRSQ
;
A
#
# COMPACT_ATOMS: atom_id res chain seq x y z
N MET A 1 -9.85 0.72 19.96
CA MET A 1 -10.68 0.61 21.18
C MET A 1 -10.59 -0.83 21.64
N ARG A 2 -9.93 -1.13 22.76
CA ARG A 2 -10.00 -2.44 23.40
C ARG A 2 -11.28 -2.45 24.20
N PRO A 3 -12.16 -3.46 24.08
CA PRO A 3 -13.25 -3.61 25.02
C PRO A 3 -12.62 -3.73 26.42
N SER A 4 -13.20 -3.06 27.39
CA SER A 4 -12.78 -3.17 28.79
C SER A 4 -13.12 -4.57 29.26
N LEU A 5 -12.19 -5.50 29.11
CA LEU A 5 -12.35 -6.89 29.54
C LEU A 5 -12.70 -6.99 31.03
N ASP A 6 -12.27 -5.97 31.78
CA ASP A 6 -12.52 -5.84 33.23
C ASP A 6 -14.00 -5.64 33.58
N LEU A 7 -14.85 -5.28 32.61
CA LEU A 7 -16.31 -5.12 32.80
C LEU A 7 -17.11 -6.34 32.39
N MET A 8 -16.44 -7.43 31.94
CA MET A 8 -17.11 -8.63 31.48
C MET A 8 -17.44 -9.57 32.66
N LEU A 9 -18.67 -10.08 32.67
CA LEU A 9 -19.08 -11.07 33.66
C LEU A 9 -18.36 -12.40 33.44
N PRO A 10 -18.07 -13.18 34.49
CA PRO A 10 -17.53 -14.51 34.36
C PRO A 10 -18.40 -15.39 33.43
N GLY A 11 -17.76 -16.10 32.50
CA GLY A 11 -18.45 -16.94 31.51
C GLY A 11 -18.91 -16.23 30.23
N THR A 12 -18.66 -14.91 30.08
CA THR A 12 -18.99 -14.19 28.86
C THR A 12 -18.04 -14.60 27.71
N THR A 13 -18.61 -14.95 26.55
CA THR A 13 -17.85 -15.22 25.32
C THR A 13 -17.77 -13.95 24.48
N LEU A 14 -16.56 -13.52 24.14
CA LEU A 14 -16.33 -12.38 23.26
C LEU A 14 -16.17 -12.85 21.80
N ALA A 15 -17.11 -12.48 20.94
CA ALA A 15 -16.99 -12.67 19.51
C ALA A 15 -16.52 -11.36 18.83
N THR A 16 -15.68 -11.47 17.80
CA THR A 16 -15.23 -10.34 17.02
C THR A 16 -15.60 -10.50 15.54
N ALA A 17 -15.94 -9.41 14.86
CA ALA A 17 -16.21 -9.38 13.43
C ALA A 17 -14.91 -9.37 12.57
N ARG A 18 -13.82 -9.97 13.08
CA ARG A 18 -12.54 -10.02 12.37
C ARG A 18 -12.70 -10.74 11.03
N GLY A 19 -12.33 -10.07 9.93
CA GLY A 19 -12.38 -10.63 8.57
C GLY A 19 -13.68 -10.33 7.80
N VAL A 20 -14.76 -9.92 8.45
CA VAL A 20 -16.05 -9.64 7.78
C VAL A 20 -15.93 -8.49 6.77
N HIS A 21 -15.29 -7.38 7.16
CA HIS A 21 -15.14 -6.18 6.29
C HIS A 21 -13.80 -6.12 5.52
N GLY A 22 -12.95 -7.14 5.66
CA GLY A 22 -11.60 -7.12 5.09
C GLY A 22 -11.59 -6.95 3.58
N LYS A 23 -12.50 -7.59 2.87
CA LYS A 23 -12.59 -7.55 1.40
C LYS A 23 -13.01 -6.17 0.89
N ALA A 24 -14.08 -5.59 1.43
CA ALA A 24 -14.58 -4.27 1.03
C ALA A 24 -13.57 -3.16 1.37
N THR A 25 -12.94 -3.21 2.54
CA THR A 25 -11.89 -2.27 2.93
C THR A 25 -10.67 -2.37 2.01
N ALA A 26 -10.30 -3.59 1.59
CA ALA A 26 -9.21 -3.78 0.64
C ALA A 26 -9.54 -3.23 -0.75
N GLU A 27 -10.78 -3.35 -1.21
CA GLU A 27 -11.23 -2.75 -2.47
C GLU A 27 -11.12 -1.23 -2.42
N LEU A 28 -11.59 -0.60 -1.35
CA LEU A 28 -11.46 0.83 -1.16
C LEU A 28 -9.98 1.27 -1.16
N ALA A 29 -9.12 0.55 -0.45
CA ALA A 29 -7.69 0.87 -0.41
C ALA A 29 -7.04 0.82 -1.80
N VAL A 30 -7.35 -0.19 -2.60
CA VAL A 30 -6.84 -0.31 -3.98
C VAL A 30 -7.45 0.75 -4.88
N THR A 31 -8.75 1.05 -4.74
CA THR A 31 -9.41 2.12 -5.48
C THR A 31 -8.75 3.47 -5.23
N LEU A 32 -8.48 3.82 -3.96
CA LEU A 32 -7.79 5.06 -3.60
C LEU A 32 -6.35 5.10 -4.16
N LEU A 33 -5.62 3.99 -4.09
CA LEU A 33 -4.28 3.90 -4.65
C LEU A 33 -4.29 4.11 -6.17
N LEU A 34 -5.23 3.51 -6.88
CA LEU A 34 -5.40 3.71 -8.32
C LEU A 34 -5.82 5.15 -8.64
N ALA A 35 -6.76 5.71 -7.89
CA ALA A 35 -7.19 7.09 -8.06
C ALA A 35 -6.03 8.09 -7.92
N LEU A 36 -5.21 7.93 -6.89
CA LEU A 36 -4.00 8.73 -6.68
C LEU A 36 -2.97 8.55 -7.82
N SER A 37 -2.69 7.29 -8.19
CA SER A 37 -1.72 6.99 -9.26
C SER A 37 -2.14 7.58 -10.61
N ARG A 38 -3.45 7.62 -10.87
CA ARG A 38 -4.04 8.13 -12.12
C ARG A 38 -4.39 9.61 -12.05
N GLY A 39 -4.27 10.27 -10.89
CA GLY A 39 -4.61 11.68 -10.71
C GLY A 39 -6.11 11.96 -10.88
N VAL A 40 -6.98 11.02 -10.49
CA VAL A 40 -8.44 11.16 -10.66
C VAL A 40 -8.98 12.37 -9.93
N ASP A 41 -8.45 12.69 -8.75
CA ASP A 41 -8.75 13.87 -7.96
C ASP A 41 -8.54 15.15 -8.76
N GLN A 42 -7.42 15.26 -9.47
CA GLN A 42 -7.08 16.42 -10.29
C GLN A 42 -7.99 16.51 -11.53
N PHE A 43 -8.30 15.38 -12.17
CA PHE A 43 -9.25 15.39 -13.30
C PHE A 43 -10.64 15.80 -12.88
N VAL A 44 -11.13 15.33 -11.74
CA VAL A 44 -12.43 15.74 -11.19
C VAL A 44 -12.45 17.25 -10.89
N HIS A 45 -11.39 17.76 -10.26
CA HIS A 45 -11.27 19.20 -9.97
C HIS A 45 -11.28 20.04 -11.26
N ARG A 46 -10.49 19.64 -12.26
CA ARG A 46 -10.40 20.34 -13.56
C ARG A 46 -11.72 20.26 -14.34
N GLN A 47 -12.40 19.12 -14.26
CA GLN A 47 -13.74 18.96 -14.88
C GLN A 47 -14.73 19.97 -14.29
N GLY A 48 -14.75 20.15 -12.96
CA GLY A 48 -15.55 21.17 -12.30
C GLY A 48 -15.23 22.61 -12.77
N ALA A 49 -13.94 22.88 -13.05
CA ALA A 49 -13.47 24.15 -13.59
C ALA A 49 -13.60 24.26 -15.13
N ARG A 50 -14.21 23.27 -15.81
CA ARG A 50 -14.31 23.19 -17.28
C ARG A 50 -12.99 23.29 -18.03
N GLN A 51 -11.91 22.78 -17.41
CA GLN A 51 -10.55 22.79 -17.97
C GLN A 51 -10.23 21.41 -18.56
N TRP A 52 -9.96 21.36 -19.85
CA TRP A 52 -9.47 20.15 -20.53
C TRP A 52 -7.95 20.21 -20.67
N LEU A 53 -7.24 19.54 -19.75
CA LEU A 53 -5.80 19.42 -19.75
C LEU A 53 -5.42 17.94 -19.70
N PRO A 54 -5.17 17.31 -20.85
CA PRO A 54 -4.75 15.91 -20.89
C PRO A 54 -3.34 15.77 -20.29
N GLU A 55 -3.19 14.82 -19.40
CA GLU A 55 -1.90 14.48 -18.78
C GLU A 55 -1.70 12.97 -18.77
N TYR A 56 -0.47 12.55 -19.06
CA TYR A 56 -0.08 11.16 -18.88
C TYR A 56 0.24 10.93 -17.41
N ARG A 57 -0.41 9.93 -16.82
CA ARG A 57 -0.21 9.52 -15.43
C ARG A 57 0.40 8.13 -15.36
N SER A 58 1.19 7.89 -14.33
CA SER A 58 1.84 6.61 -14.13
C SER A 58 0.82 5.50 -13.83
N THR A 59 1.22 4.25 -14.08
CA THR A 59 0.46 3.05 -13.74
C THR A 59 1.08 2.37 -12.53
N LEU A 60 0.42 1.35 -11.98
CA LEU A 60 1.00 0.51 -10.93
C LEU A 60 1.99 -0.53 -11.46
N ILE A 61 2.02 -0.76 -12.77
CA ILE A 61 2.91 -1.75 -13.40
C ILE A 61 4.37 -1.42 -13.08
N GLY A 62 5.09 -2.39 -12.52
CA GLY A 62 6.49 -2.24 -12.13
C GLY A 62 6.74 -1.32 -10.94
N LYS A 63 5.69 -0.77 -10.32
CA LYS A 63 5.77 0.00 -9.08
C LYS A 63 5.94 -0.92 -7.88
N ARG A 64 6.60 -0.39 -6.86
CA ARG A 64 6.81 -1.07 -5.59
C ARG A 64 5.88 -0.50 -4.54
N VAL A 65 4.91 -1.30 -4.09
CA VAL A 65 3.85 -0.86 -3.16
C VAL A 65 4.04 -1.55 -1.82
N MET A 66 4.21 -0.77 -0.76
CA MET A 66 4.31 -1.28 0.61
C MET A 66 2.93 -1.37 1.25
N VAL A 67 2.62 -2.52 1.85
CA VAL A 67 1.41 -2.73 2.66
C VAL A 67 1.83 -2.91 4.11
N VAL A 68 1.49 -1.93 4.95
CA VAL A 68 1.82 -1.93 6.38
C VAL A 68 0.63 -2.44 7.18
N GLY A 69 0.83 -3.58 7.83
CA GLY A 69 -0.21 -4.31 8.53
C GLY A 69 -0.68 -5.54 7.75
N HIS A 70 -0.01 -6.69 7.94
CA HIS A 70 -0.37 -7.96 7.30
C HIS A 70 -1.37 -8.75 8.15
N GLY A 71 -2.55 -8.15 8.40
CA GLY A 71 -3.76 -8.77 8.93
C GLY A 71 -4.74 -9.13 7.79
N ALA A 72 -6.00 -9.38 8.11
CA ALA A 72 -7.03 -9.75 7.11
C ALA A 72 -7.19 -8.72 5.98
N VAL A 73 -7.16 -7.42 6.31
CA VAL A 73 -7.25 -6.32 5.32
C VAL A 73 -5.99 -6.26 4.47
N GLY A 74 -4.81 -6.22 5.11
CA GLY A 74 -3.54 -6.08 4.39
C GLY A 74 -3.23 -7.28 3.48
N ALA A 75 -3.58 -8.49 3.92
CA ALA A 75 -3.48 -9.67 3.07
C ALA A 75 -4.41 -9.57 1.84
N ALA A 76 -5.66 -9.13 2.05
CA ALA A 76 -6.61 -8.93 0.97
C ALA A 76 -6.22 -7.78 0.01
N VAL A 77 -5.51 -6.75 0.49
CA VAL A 77 -4.91 -5.70 -0.35
C VAL A 77 -3.78 -6.28 -1.19
N ALA A 78 -2.87 -7.02 -0.56
CA ALA A 78 -1.72 -7.62 -1.25
C ALA A 78 -2.16 -8.57 -2.37
N ASP A 79 -3.17 -9.40 -2.11
CA ASP A 79 -3.77 -10.30 -3.08
C ASP A 79 -4.31 -9.54 -4.30
N ARG A 80 -5.03 -8.44 -4.09
CA ARG A 80 -5.54 -7.60 -5.18
C ARG A 80 -4.43 -6.88 -5.95
N LEU A 81 -3.41 -6.42 -5.26
CA LEU A 81 -2.28 -5.72 -5.88
C LEU A 81 -1.44 -6.63 -6.79
N SER A 82 -1.40 -7.93 -6.51
CA SER A 82 -0.67 -8.90 -7.35
C SER A 82 -1.11 -8.89 -8.82
N VAL A 83 -2.40 -8.63 -9.07
CA VAL A 83 -2.99 -8.57 -10.41
C VAL A 83 -2.45 -7.38 -11.23
N PHE A 84 -2.02 -6.29 -10.58
CA PHE A 84 -1.53 -5.08 -11.23
C PHE A 84 -0.05 -5.14 -11.64
N ARG A 85 0.61 -6.30 -11.50
CA ARG A 85 2.03 -6.49 -11.81
C ARG A 85 2.95 -5.50 -11.10
N CYS A 86 2.59 -5.11 -9.88
CA CYS A 86 3.44 -4.34 -8.99
C CYS A 86 4.16 -5.28 -8.01
N GLU A 87 5.30 -4.83 -7.51
CA GLU A 87 6.00 -5.52 -6.42
C GLU A 87 5.36 -5.14 -5.09
N VAL A 88 4.87 -6.12 -4.34
CA VAL A 88 4.24 -5.88 -3.03
C VAL A 88 5.24 -6.16 -1.92
N VAL A 89 5.52 -5.16 -1.10
CA VAL A 89 6.37 -5.24 0.11
C VAL A 89 5.46 -5.31 1.33
N LEU A 90 5.48 -6.44 2.02
CA LEU A 90 4.64 -6.66 3.20
C LEU A 90 5.39 -6.28 4.47
N VAL A 91 4.74 -5.50 5.35
CA VAL A 91 5.31 -5.12 6.65
C VAL A 91 4.31 -5.44 7.76
N ALA A 92 4.80 -6.04 8.83
CA ALA A 92 4.04 -6.31 10.05
C ALA A 92 4.85 -5.95 11.29
N ARG A 93 4.23 -6.05 12.47
CA ARG A 93 4.94 -5.80 13.74
C ARG A 93 6.21 -6.64 13.88
N THR A 94 6.13 -7.90 13.53
CA THR A 94 7.24 -8.85 13.56
C THR A 94 7.43 -9.45 12.18
N GLY A 95 8.67 -9.50 11.71
CA GLY A 95 9.03 -10.15 10.46
C GLY A 95 8.75 -11.66 10.50
N ARG A 96 8.32 -12.22 9.39
CA ARG A 96 8.06 -13.65 9.24
C ARG A 96 7.94 -14.05 7.78
N THR A 97 8.07 -15.32 7.50
CA THR A 97 7.66 -15.89 6.21
C THR A 97 6.16 -16.25 6.28
N ALA A 98 5.40 -15.82 5.29
CA ALA A 98 3.99 -16.14 5.12
C ALA A 98 3.78 -16.83 3.76
N PRO A 99 2.63 -17.48 3.50
CA PRO A 99 2.33 -18.05 2.19
C PRO A 99 2.40 -17.02 1.04
N THR A 100 2.15 -15.76 1.35
CA THR A 100 2.24 -14.62 0.42
C THR A 100 3.66 -14.11 0.21
N GLY A 101 4.67 -14.70 0.85
CA GLY A 101 6.07 -14.31 0.75
C GLY A 101 6.65 -13.74 2.05
N LEU A 102 7.78 -13.04 1.93
CA LEU A 102 8.46 -12.43 3.07
C LEU A 102 7.66 -11.22 3.60
N VAL A 103 7.39 -11.24 4.89
CA VAL A 103 6.80 -10.12 5.65
C VAL A 103 7.89 -9.51 6.52
N HIS A 104 8.25 -8.27 6.23
CA HIS A 104 9.28 -7.52 6.96
C HIS A 104 8.79 -7.08 8.34
N GLY A 105 9.71 -6.88 9.26
CA GLY A 105 9.42 -6.29 10.55
C GLY A 105 9.27 -4.77 10.48
N VAL A 106 8.47 -4.17 11.36
CA VAL A 106 8.27 -2.71 11.41
C VAL A 106 9.57 -1.93 11.61
N MET A 107 10.56 -2.53 12.25
CA MET A 107 11.88 -1.90 12.45
C MET A 107 12.66 -1.71 11.14
N GLU A 108 12.26 -2.38 10.07
CA GLU A 108 12.86 -2.23 8.74
C GLU A 108 12.26 -1.07 7.93
N LEU A 109 11.16 -0.44 8.40
CA LEU A 109 10.48 0.65 7.72
C LEU A 109 11.42 1.75 7.21
N PRO A 110 12.35 2.30 8.01
CA PRO A 110 13.25 3.36 7.54
C PRO A 110 14.12 2.96 6.34
N LYS A 111 14.46 1.67 6.24
CA LYS A 111 15.25 1.13 5.12
C LYS A 111 14.38 0.85 3.89
N LEU A 112 13.12 0.49 4.11
CA LEU A 112 12.20 0.09 3.04
C LEU A 112 11.50 1.30 2.38
N LEU A 113 11.15 2.33 3.17
CA LEU A 113 10.43 3.51 2.68
C LEU A 113 11.07 4.18 1.47
N PRO A 114 12.39 4.42 1.43
CA PRO A 114 13.02 5.03 0.26
C PRO A 114 12.98 4.15 -0.99
N THR A 115 12.60 2.88 -0.86
CA THR A 115 12.60 1.91 -1.97
C THR A 115 11.24 1.70 -2.61
N VAL A 116 10.16 2.26 -2.02
CA VAL A 116 8.79 2.05 -2.48
C VAL A 116 8.22 3.29 -3.16
N ASP A 117 7.28 3.08 -4.06
CA ASP A 117 6.59 4.15 -4.80
C ASP A 117 5.28 4.58 -4.11
N ALA A 118 4.69 3.68 -3.31
CA ALA A 118 3.46 3.95 -2.59
C ALA A 118 3.35 3.12 -1.31
N VAL A 119 2.58 3.61 -0.34
CA VAL A 119 2.34 2.95 0.95
C VAL A 119 0.84 2.85 1.20
N VAL A 120 0.38 1.66 1.57
CA VAL A 120 -0.99 1.39 2.02
C VAL A 120 -0.97 1.02 3.50
N LEU A 121 -1.62 1.83 4.34
CA LEU A 121 -1.66 1.63 5.79
C LEU A 121 -2.90 0.83 6.18
N CYS A 122 -2.69 -0.41 6.63
CA CYS A 122 -3.74 -1.33 7.09
C CYS A 122 -3.56 -1.73 8.56
N ALA A 123 -2.61 -1.10 9.27
CA ALA A 123 -2.35 -1.37 10.67
C ALA A 123 -3.43 -0.72 11.56
N PRO A 124 -3.89 -1.40 12.63
CA PRO A 124 -4.81 -0.79 13.59
C PRO A 124 -4.12 0.36 14.33
N LEU A 125 -4.88 1.41 14.68
CA LEU A 125 -4.37 2.50 15.49
C LEU A 125 -4.20 2.04 16.94
N THR A 126 -2.96 1.96 17.38
CA THR A 126 -2.55 1.64 18.75
C THR A 126 -1.51 2.66 19.22
N GLU A 127 -1.14 2.66 20.49
CA GLU A 127 -0.05 3.51 20.97
C GLU A 127 1.25 3.30 20.19
N HIS A 128 1.58 2.06 19.85
CA HIS A 128 2.77 1.71 19.07
C HIS A 128 2.69 2.11 17.59
N THR A 129 1.49 2.31 17.03
CA THR A 129 1.31 2.67 15.61
C THR A 129 0.94 4.14 15.43
N ARG A 130 0.61 4.87 16.50
CA ARG A 130 0.11 6.25 16.47
C ARG A 130 1.06 7.23 15.75
N CYS A 131 2.37 7.08 15.90
CA CYS A 131 3.37 7.95 15.29
C CYS A 131 4.26 7.22 14.29
N MET A 132 3.84 6.05 13.81
CA MET A 132 4.63 5.24 12.88
C MET A 132 4.92 5.96 11.55
N PHE A 133 4.01 6.85 11.13
CA PHE A 133 4.13 7.71 9.96
C PHE A 133 4.04 9.18 10.38
N GLY A 134 5.08 9.66 11.04
CA GLY A 134 5.27 11.07 11.43
C GLY A 134 5.99 11.90 10.35
N ALA A 135 6.44 13.10 10.72
CA ALA A 135 7.20 13.99 9.84
C ALA A 135 8.47 13.32 9.30
N ASP A 136 9.24 12.69 10.17
CA ASP A 136 10.51 12.00 9.81
C ASP A 136 10.30 10.89 8.77
N THR A 137 9.15 10.23 8.82
CA THR A 137 8.79 9.15 7.90
C THR A 137 8.34 9.68 6.53
N ARG A 138 7.78 10.90 6.48
CA ARG A 138 7.46 11.62 5.25
C ARG A 138 8.71 12.08 4.54
N GLU A 139 9.65 12.70 5.23
CA GLU A 139 10.92 13.15 4.65
C GLU A 139 11.71 11.99 4.03
N ALA A 140 11.70 10.83 4.68
CA ALA A 140 12.30 9.61 4.13
C ALA A 140 11.63 9.11 2.84
N SER A 141 10.35 9.45 2.60
CA SER A 141 9.62 9.10 1.38
C SER A 141 9.69 10.18 0.29
N GLU A 142 9.88 11.45 0.65
CA GLU A 142 9.94 12.61 -0.26
C GLU A 142 11.29 12.76 -0.96
N GLY A 143 12.33 12.06 -0.54
CA GLY A 143 13.62 12.00 -1.23
C GLY A 143 13.58 11.43 -2.66
N ARG A 144 12.39 11.09 -3.16
CA ARG A 144 12.11 10.76 -4.55
C ARG A 144 11.24 11.82 -5.18
N SER A 145 11.82 12.64 -6.06
CA SER A 145 11.04 13.49 -6.98
C SER A 145 10.01 12.66 -7.73
N PRO A 146 8.74 13.10 -7.84
CA PRO A 146 7.67 12.38 -8.54
C PRO A 146 7.87 12.24 -10.06
N GLY A 147 9.05 12.56 -10.59
CA GLY A 147 9.40 12.53 -12.00
C GLY A 147 10.58 11.64 -12.41
N GLY A 148 11.19 10.91 -11.49
CA GLY A 148 12.31 10.02 -11.83
C GLY A 148 11.81 8.70 -12.46
N GLU A 149 11.62 8.69 -13.78
CA GLU A 149 11.45 7.47 -14.56
C GLU A 149 12.58 6.48 -14.23
N ARG A 150 12.25 5.39 -13.56
CA ARG A 150 13.10 4.21 -13.60
C ARG A 150 13.06 3.68 -15.04
N ARG A 151 14.15 3.85 -15.76
CA ARG A 151 14.35 3.11 -17.02
C ARG A 151 14.09 1.62 -16.74
N PRO A 152 13.24 0.93 -17.53
CA PRO A 152 13.07 -0.50 -17.41
C PRO A 152 14.44 -1.15 -17.60
N ARG A 153 14.85 -2.01 -16.68
CA ARG A 153 16.02 -2.88 -16.84
C ARG A 153 15.78 -3.67 -18.10
N GLY A 154 16.72 -3.55 -19.06
CA GLY A 154 16.64 -3.97 -20.42
C GLY A 154 15.94 -5.31 -20.65
N THR A 155 14.97 -5.29 -21.50
CA THR A 155 14.51 -6.46 -22.26
C THR A 155 15.64 -6.87 -23.21
N PRO A 156 16.05 -8.15 -23.26
CA PRO A 156 17.06 -8.60 -24.23
C PRO A 156 16.57 -8.34 -25.65
N GLY A 157 17.43 -7.70 -26.44
CA GLY A 157 17.13 -7.24 -27.78
C GLY A 157 16.55 -8.29 -28.70
N HIS A 158 15.42 -7.98 -29.28
CA HIS A 158 14.96 -8.61 -30.51
C HIS A 158 15.92 -8.19 -31.65
N ARG A 159 16.83 -9.09 -32.01
CA ARG A 159 17.62 -8.97 -33.24
C ARG A 159 16.63 -8.91 -34.40
N ARG A 160 16.53 -7.76 -35.04
CA ARG A 160 15.94 -7.65 -36.39
C ARG A 160 16.85 -8.43 -37.34
N ARG A 161 16.33 -9.51 -37.93
CA ARG A 161 16.92 -10.12 -39.12
C ARG A 161 16.58 -9.20 -40.29
N SER A 162 17.60 -8.62 -40.88
CA SER A 162 17.55 -8.01 -42.21
C SER A 162 17.44 -9.11 -43.27
N GLN A 163 16.43 -9.01 -44.07
CA GLN A 163 16.42 -9.39 -45.49
C GLN A 163 15.88 -8.22 -46.28
#